data_29f031e728712adef3f44987f4e8d014
#
_entry.id   29f031e728712adef3f44987f4e8d014
#
_cell.length_a   1.000
_cell.length_b   1.000
_cell.length_c   1.000
_cell.angle_alpha   90.00
_cell.angle_beta   90.00
_cell.angle_gamma   90.00
#
_symmetry.space_group_name_H-M   'P 1'
#
loop_
_entity.id
_entity.type
_entity.pdbx_description
1 polymer ?
#
loop_
_entity_poly.entity_id
_entity_poly.type
_entity_poly.pdbx_seq_one_letter_code
_entity_poly.pdbx_strand_id
1 'polypeptide(L)'
;AALPNIAIRYADSTYTQYLNLRNYLKDTRPGVWHSVSIPLKDFGLNAVNDTNIKKLAAVALRPGTADGNEYTIYLDDIELLPASLPSVSTLNAPVLQEAKAYERHIYIKWIPQSKEDIKYYRIYRSFDGITYQPVAVRRPWMNRYTDFLGEVGKKAYYKVTAVDYALNESNDSQTVSATTYPMTDEQLLDMVQEANFRYYWEGAEPNSGLARENIPGRNDMIATGASGFGIMAIVAGIERGFITREE
;
A
#
# COMPACT_ATOMS: atom_id res chain seq x y z
N ALA A 1 -23.20 -3.14 -9.90
CA ALA A 1 -22.93 -1.70 -9.70
C ALA A 1 -22.50 -1.07 -11.02
N ALA A 2 -22.94 0.16 -11.26
CA ALA A 2 -22.51 0.93 -12.41
C ALA A 2 -21.07 1.40 -12.17
N LEU A 3 -20.15 0.96 -13.02
CA LEU A 3 -18.78 1.45 -12.98
C LEU A 3 -18.68 2.79 -13.71
N PRO A 4 -17.79 3.70 -13.26
CA PRO A 4 -17.62 4.99 -13.91
C PRO A 4 -17.04 4.86 -15.30
N ASN A 5 -17.21 5.91 -16.09
CA ASN A 5 -16.42 6.14 -17.27
C ASN A 5 -15.18 6.97 -16.89
N ILE A 6 -14.05 6.67 -17.52
CA ILE A 6 -12.77 7.32 -17.30
C ILE A 6 -12.32 8.06 -18.56
N ALA A 7 -11.74 9.23 -18.41
CA ALA A 7 -11.07 9.98 -19.45
C ALA A 7 -9.81 10.65 -18.92
N ILE A 8 -8.96 11.14 -19.78
CA ILE A 8 -7.81 11.96 -19.42
C ILE A 8 -8.14 13.40 -19.78
N ARG A 9 -7.92 14.32 -18.85
CA ARG A 9 -8.10 15.76 -19.06
C ARG A 9 -6.78 16.40 -19.44
N TYR A 10 -6.80 17.23 -20.45
CA TYR A 10 -5.67 18.08 -20.86
C TYR A 10 -5.57 19.35 -20.00
N ALA A 11 -4.43 20.02 -20.09
CA ALA A 11 -4.18 21.28 -19.40
C ALA A 11 -5.11 22.42 -19.82
N ASP A 12 -5.61 22.38 -21.06
CA ASP A 12 -6.59 23.32 -21.60
C ASP A 12 -8.06 23.02 -21.22
N SER A 13 -8.25 22.08 -20.31
CA SER A 13 -9.55 21.59 -19.82
C SER A 13 -10.39 20.80 -20.83
N THR A 14 -9.83 20.43 -21.97
CA THR A 14 -10.45 19.47 -22.87
C THR A 14 -10.21 18.02 -22.39
N TYR A 15 -10.95 17.07 -22.94
CA TYR A 15 -10.91 15.67 -22.52
C TYR A 15 -10.68 14.75 -23.72
N THR A 16 -10.03 13.61 -23.46
CA THR A 16 -10.06 12.46 -24.36
C THR A 16 -11.49 11.89 -24.43
N GLN A 17 -11.70 10.90 -25.29
CA GLN A 17 -12.93 10.13 -25.21
C GLN A 17 -13.05 9.44 -23.83
N TYR A 18 -14.31 9.32 -23.36
CA TYR A 18 -14.62 8.58 -22.14
C TYR A 18 -14.70 7.09 -22.41
N LEU A 19 -14.00 6.30 -21.63
CA LEU A 19 -13.98 4.84 -21.70
C LEU A 19 -14.75 4.25 -20.52
N ASN A 20 -15.52 3.20 -20.73
CA ASN A 20 -16.19 2.51 -19.66
C ASN A 20 -15.20 1.57 -18.96
N LEU A 21 -14.96 1.76 -17.66
CA LEU A 21 -14.03 0.96 -16.88
C LEU A 21 -14.37 -0.53 -16.85
N ARG A 22 -15.65 -0.89 -17.02
CA ARG A 22 -16.06 -2.30 -17.09
C ARG A 22 -15.35 -3.08 -18.20
N ASN A 23 -15.00 -2.43 -19.29
CA ASN A 23 -14.34 -3.09 -20.44
C ASN A 23 -12.90 -3.51 -20.14
N TYR A 24 -12.30 -2.98 -19.06
CA TYR A 24 -10.90 -3.22 -18.68
C TYR A 24 -10.75 -4.01 -17.37
N LEU A 25 -11.85 -4.28 -16.68
CA LEU A 25 -11.87 -5.05 -15.44
C LEU A 25 -12.27 -6.50 -15.70
N LYS A 26 -11.48 -7.45 -15.21
CA LYS A 26 -11.80 -8.89 -15.25
C LYS A 26 -12.86 -9.26 -14.21
N ASP A 27 -12.90 -8.50 -13.11
CA ASP A 27 -13.80 -8.71 -11.97
C ASP A 27 -14.34 -7.36 -11.52
N THR A 28 -15.59 -7.31 -11.09
CA THR A 28 -16.27 -6.07 -10.65
C THR A 28 -16.92 -6.22 -9.28
N ARG A 29 -16.45 -7.18 -8.48
CA ARG A 29 -16.97 -7.37 -7.11
C ARG A 29 -16.69 -6.14 -6.26
N PRO A 30 -17.66 -5.63 -5.50
CA PRO A 30 -17.46 -4.51 -4.59
C PRO A 30 -16.58 -4.92 -3.39
N GLY A 31 -15.91 -3.95 -2.81
CA GLY A 31 -15.08 -4.14 -1.62
C GLY A 31 -13.73 -4.85 -1.89
N VAL A 32 -13.35 -5.01 -3.15
CA VAL A 32 -12.10 -5.63 -3.58
C VAL A 32 -11.30 -4.64 -4.41
N TRP A 33 -9.99 -4.57 -4.18
CA TRP A 33 -9.08 -3.79 -5.02
C TRP A 33 -8.84 -4.47 -6.36
N HIS A 34 -9.04 -3.72 -7.44
CA HIS A 34 -8.82 -4.19 -8.80
C HIS A 34 -7.71 -3.36 -9.46
N SER A 35 -6.75 -4.04 -10.06
CA SER A 35 -5.77 -3.39 -10.93
C SER A 35 -6.34 -3.25 -12.34
N VAL A 36 -6.22 -2.05 -12.91
CA VAL A 36 -6.71 -1.72 -14.26
C VAL A 36 -5.57 -1.16 -15.08
N SER A 37 -5.34 -1.72 -16.25
CA SER A 37 -4.41 -1.17 -17.23
C SER A 37 -5.18 -0.80 -18.49
N ILE A 38 -5.12 0.48 -18.87
CA ILE A 38 -5.83 1.00 -20.05
C ILE A 38 -4.80 1.54 -21.03
N PRO A 39 -4.71 0.96 -22.24
CA PRO A 39 -3.81 1.45 -23.26
C PRO A 39 -4.13 2.92 -23.64
N LEU A 40 -3.12 3.77 -23.71
CA LEU A 40 -3.32 5.18 -24.08
C LEU A 40 -3.98 5.35 -25.46
N LYS A 41 -3.73 4.43 -26.39
CA LYS A 41 -4.39 4.40 -27.71
C LYS A 41 -5.92 4.33 -27.61
N ASP A 42 -6.45 3.67 -26.58
CA ASP A 42 -7.90 3.55 -26.39
C ASP A 42 -8.54 4.86 -25.97
N PHE A 43 -7.74 5.80 -25.42
CA PHE A 43 -8.14 7.20 -25.20
C PHE A 43 -8.00 8.06 -26.47
N GLY A 44 -7.55 7.50 -27.59
CA GLY A 44 -7.23 8.23 -28.81
C GLY A 44 -5.83 8.89 -28.77
N LEU A 45 -4.97 8.48 -27.85
CA LEU A 45 -3.60 8.98 -27.71
C LEU A 45 -2.60 8.05 -28.39
N ASN A 46 -1.71 8.60 -29.19
CA ASN A 46 -0.63 7.84 -29.83
C ASN A 46 0.69 8.09 -29.10
N ALA A 47 1.10 7.15 -28.24
CA ALA A 47 2.17 7.32 -27.26
C ALA A 47 3.55 7.66 -27.83
N VAL A 48 3.82 7.33 -29.10
CA VAL A 48 5.19 7.40 -29.63
C VAL A 48 5.57 8.80 -30.13
N ASN A 49 4.62 9.61 -30.61
CA ASN A 49 4.89 10.94 -31.19
C ASN A 49 3.84 11.99 -30.80
N ASP A 50 3.01 11.74 -29.84
CA ASP A 50 1.92 12.65 -29.49
C ASP A 50 2.40 13.74 -28.54
N THR A 51 2.55 14.95 -29.07
CA THR A 51 2.89 16.15 -28.29
C THR A 51 1.82 16.45 -27.22
N ASN A 52 0.63 15.86 -27.33
CA ASN A 52 -0.45 16.03 -26.37
C ASN A 52 -0.19 15.25 -25.06
N ILE A 53 0.64 14.21 -25.04
CA ILE A 53 1.02 13.51 -23.80
C ILE A 53 1.65 14.47 -22.78
N LYS A 54 2.45 15.45 -23.25
CA LYS A 54 3.03 16.48 -22.38
C LYS A 54 2.00 17.46 -21.78
N LYS A 55 0.76 17.42 -22.28
CA LYS A 55 -0.33 18.30 -21.85
C LYS A 55 -1.36 17.59 -20.98
N LEU A 56 -1.14 16.30 -20.66
CA LEU A 56 -2.02 15.54 -19.74
C LEU A 56 -1.94 16.14 -18.35
N ALA A 57 -3.07 16.47 -17.77
CA ALA A 57 -3.15 17.17 -16.50
C ALA A 57 -3.83 16.36 -15.38
N ALA A 58 -4.83 15.53 -15.72
CA ALA A 58 -5.58 14.80 -14.73
C ALA A 58 -6.30 13.58 -15.32
N VAL A 59 -6.66 12.65 -14.46
CA VAL A 59 -7.65 11.61 -14.74
C VAL A 59 -9.02 12.13 -14.34
N ALA A 60 -10.01 11.97 -15.20
CA ALA A 60 -11.37 12.39 -14.97
C ALA A 60 -12.31 11.17 -14.92
N LEU A 61 -13.18 11.16 -13.95
CA LEU A 61 -14.22 10.15 -13.79
C LEU A 61 -15.58 10.81 -13.92
N ARG A 62 -16.54 10.13 -14.55
CA ARG A 62 -17.94 10.51 -14.55
C ARG A 62 -18.82 9.28 -14.28
N PRO A 63 -20.03 9.45 -13.73
CA PRO A 63 -20.95 8.34 -13.56
C PRO A 63 -21.14 7.53 -14.84
N GLY A 64 -21.17 6.21 -14.73
CA GLY A 64 -21.43 5.32 -15.86
C GLY A 64 -22.91 5.24 -16.23
N THR A 65 -23.78 5.50 -15.27
CA THR A 65 -25.24 5.57 -15.42
C THR A 65 -25.80 6.73 -14.62
N ALA A 66 -26.89 7.31 -15.07
CA ALA A 66 -27.64 8.35 -14.37
C ALA A 66 -28.86 7.74 -13.66
N ASP A 67 -28.60 6.85 -12.68
CA ASP A 67 -29.65 6.13 -11.93
C ASP A 67 -30.04 6.82 -10.61
N GLY A 68 -29.43 7.98 -10.31
CA GLY A 68 -29.69 8.76 -9.10
C GLY A 68 -29.09 8.19 -7.81
N ASN A 69 -28.33 7.08 -7.89
CA ASN A 69 -27.69 6.49 -6.73
C ASN A 69 -26.31 7.08 -6.48
N GLU A 70 -25.91 7.14 -5.22
CA GLU A 70 -24.56 7.50 -4.81
C GLU A 70 -23.65 6.26 -4.82
N TYR A 71 -22.45 6.43 -5.39
CA TYR A 71 -21.41 5.40 -5.43
C TYR A 71 -20.12 5.96 -4.90
N THR A 72 -19.46 5.23 -3.99
CA THR A 72 -18.12 5.56 -3.51
C THR A 72 -17.09 4.70 -4.21
N ILE A 73 -16.08 5.34 -4.78
CA ILE A 73 -14.96 4.67 -5.46
C ILE A 73 -13.66 5.17 -4.85
N TYR A 74 -12.81 4.25 -4.50
CA TYR A 74 -11.44 4.53 -4.06
C TYR A 74 -10.49 4.31 -5.22
N LEU A 75 -9.59 5.25 -5.45
CA LEU A 75 -8.54 5.20 -6.45
C LEU A 75 -7.19 5.35 -5.76
N ASP A 76 -6.23 4.55 -6.18
CA ASP A 76 -4.85 4.62 -5.71
C ASP A 76 -3.89 4.27 -6.85
N ASP A 77 -2.63 4.67 -6.74
CA ASP A 77 -1.54 4.36 -7.66
C ASP A 77 -1.84 4.62 -9.16
N ILE A 78 -2.36 5.81 -9.47
CA ILE A 78 -2.57 6.21 -10.87
C ILE A 78 -1.23 6.62 -11.48
N GLU A 79 -0.79 5.93 -12.51
CA GLU A 79 0.48 6.21 -13.18
C GLU A 79 0.43 5.97 -14.70
N LEU A 80 1.34 6.60 -15.41
CA LEU A 80 1.61 6.34 -16.81
C LEU A 80 2.79 5.40 -16.92
N LEU A 81 2.58 4.26 -17.57
CA LEU A 81 3.60 3.25 -17.75
C LEU A 81 4.09 3.21 -19.19
N PRO A 82 5.39 2.96 -19.46
CA PRO A 82 5.89 2.73 -20.79
C PRO A 82 5.27 1.47 -21.41
N ALA A 83 5.21 1.42 -22.74
CA ALA A 83 4.62 0.29 -23.45
C ALA A 83 5.37 -1.03 -23.25
N SER A 84 6.67 -0.96 -23.00
CA SER A 84 7.51 -2.09 -22.61
C SER A 84 8.04 -1.82 -21.20
N LEU A 85 7.57 -2.59 -20.26
CA LEU A 85 8.03 -2.53 -18.86
C LEU A 85 9.15 -3.56 -18.68
N PRO A 86 10.19 -3.24 -17.89
CA PRO A 86 11.16 -4.23 -17.49
C PRO A 86 10.43 -5.32 -16.67
N SER A 87 10.55 -6.55 -17.12
CA SER A 87 10.04 -7.71 -16.41
C SER A 87 11.21 -8.43 -15.75
N VAL A 88 11.04 -8.79 -14.49
CA VAL A 88 12.01 -9.62 -13.78
C VAL A 88 11.76 -11.07 -14.17
N SER A 89 12.81 -11.81 -14.53
CA SER A 89 12.69 -13.20 -14.98
C SER A 89 12.12 -14.15 -13.92
N THR A 90 12.32 -13.83 -12.63
CA THR A 90 11.78 -14.55 -11.48
C THR A 90 11.52 -13.59 -10.33
N LEU A 91 10.25 -13.45 -9.96
CA LEU A 91 9.83 -12.67 -8.81
C LEU A 91 9.61 -13.63 -7.61
N ASN A 92 10.45 -13.50 -6.59
CA ASN A 92 10.36 -14.34 -5.40
C ASN A 92 9.13 -13.97 -4.57
N ALA A 93 8.49 -14.97 -3.96
CA ALA A 93 7.44 -14.74 -2.98
C ALA A 93 7.99 -13.99 -1.76
N PRO A 94 7.28 -13.00 -1.22
CA PRO A 94 7.67 -12.35 0.04
C PRO A 94 7.69 -13.34 1.20
N VAL A 95 8.58 -13.09 2.18
CA VAL A 95 8.64 -13.90 3.40
C VAL A 95 7.98 -13.13 4.52
N LEU A 96 6.79 -13.56 4.94
CA LEU A 96 6.11 -12.99 6.11
C LEU A 96 6.86 -13.40 7.39
N GLN A 97 7.13 -12.41 8.25
CA GLN A 97 7.84 -12.61 9.51
C GLN A 97 6.87 -12.72 10.67
N GLU A 98 5.83 -11.90 10.68
CA GLU A 98 4.98 -11.71 11.84
C GLU A 98 3.52 -11.43 11.44
N ALA A 99 2.59 -11.94 12.26
CA ALA A 99 1.21 -11.47 12.36
C ALA A 99 0.90 -11.24 13.84
N LYS A 100 0.97 -9.97 14.28
CA LYS A 100 0.72 -9.57 15.68
C LYS A 100 -0.70 -9.03 15.78
N ALA A 101 -1.52 -9.67 16.62
CA ALA A 101 -2.87 -9.20 16.89
C ALA A 101 -2.87 -8.15 18.01
N TYR A 102 -3.82 -7.25 17.92
CA TYR A 102 -4.18 -6.27 18.92
C TYR A 102 -5.71 -6.32 19.13
N GLU A 103 -6.29 -5.36 19.83
CA GLU A 103 -7.70 -5.40 20.18
C GLU A 103 -8.62 -5.44 18.97
N ARG A 104 -8.37 -4.60 17.97
CA ARG A 104 -9.26 -4.45 16.79
C ARG A 104 -8.53 -4.45 15.47
N HIS A 105 -7.23 -4.75 15.47
CA HIS A 105 -6.44 -4.80 14.25
C HIS A 105 -5.36 -5.87 14.33
N ILE A 106 -4.85 -6.26 13.18
CA ILE A 106 -3.72 -7.17 13.02
C ILE A 106 -2.64 -6.45 12.25
N TYR A 107 -1.43 -6.47 12.78
CA TYR A 107 -0.23 -5.97 12.15
C TYR A 107 0.51 -7.14 11.50
N ILE A 108 0.90 -6.99 10.26
CA ILE A 108 1.74 -7.95 9.54
C ILE A 108 3.01 -7.28 9.03
N LYS A 109 4.10 -8.03 9.05
CA LYS A 109 5.42 -7.59 8.59
C LYS A 109 6.07 -8.68 7.75
N TRP A 110 6.83 -8.28 6.73
CA TRP A 110 7.58 -9.19 5.86
C TRP A 110 8.99 -8.70 5.63
N ILE A 111 9.87 -9.59 5.14
CA ILE A 111 11.23 -9.24 4.78
C ILE A 111 11.19 -8.38 3.51
N PRO A 112 11.80 -7.17 3.53
CA PRO A 112 11.87 -6.33 2.34
C PRO A 112 12.73 -7.00 1.26
N GLN A 113 12.30 -6.86 0.01
CA GLN A 113 13.02 -7.31 -1.18
C GLN A 113 13.63 -6.11 -1.91
N SER A 114 14.42 -6.37 -2.99
CA SER A 114 15.00 -5.30 -3.80
C SER A 114 13.94 -4.36 -4.35
N LYS A 115 14.11 -3.06 -4.11
CA LYS A 115 13.18 -2.02 -4.58
C LYS A 115 13.23 -1.80 -6.09
N GLU A 116 14.29 -2.29 -6.75
CA GLU A 116 14.50 -2.13 -8.19
C GLU A 116 13.62 -3.10 -8.97
N ASP A 117 13.35 -4.27 -8.38
CA ASP A 117 12.60 -5.34 -9.03
C ASP A 117 11.10 -5.27 -8.74
N ILE A 118 10.70 -4.61 -7.66
CA ILE A 118 9.34 -4.61 -7.15
C ILE A 118 8.72 -3.23 -7.29
N LYS A 119 7.57 -3.19 -7.93
CA LYS A 119 6.74 -2.00 -8.03
C LYS A 119 5.91 -1.78 -6.77
N TYR A 120 5.29 -2.86 -6.27
CA TYR A 120 4.51 -2.86 -5.03
C TYR A 120 4.32 -4.27 -4.48
N TYR A 121 3.92 -4.35 -3.19
CA TYR A 121 3.39 -5.55 -2.56
C TYR A 121 1.87 -5.50 -2.57
N ARG A 122 1.23 -6.65 -2.78
CA ARG A 122 -0.21 -6.81 -2.63
C ARG A 122 -0.50 -7.69 -1.43
N ILE A 123 -1.40 -7.24 -0.56
CA ILE A 123 -1.76 -7.93 0.66
C ILE A 123 -3.14 -8.56 0.48
N TYR A 124 -3.22 -9.82 0.79
CA TYR A 124 -4.45 -10.59 0.73
C TYR A 124 -4.89 -11.01 2.13
N ARG A 125 -6.19 -10.92 2.40
CA ARG A 125 -6.82 -11.36 3.63
C ARG A 125 -7.89 -12.42 3.35
N SER A 126 -8.01 -13.36 4.28
CA SER A 126 -9.09 -14.34 4.34
C SER A 126 -9.63 -14.42 5.77
N PHE A 127 -10.92 -14.69 5.93
CA PHE A 127 -11.53 -15.01 7.23
C PHE A 127 -11.76 -16.51 7.43
N ASP A 128 -11.75 -17.29 6.36
CA ASP A 128 -11.95 -18.75 6.36
C ASP A 128 -10.65 -19.55 6.12
N GLY A 129 -9.55 -18.86 5.76
CA GLY A 129 -8.27 -19.47 5.40
C GLY A 129 -8.25 -20.09 3.99
N ILE A 130 -9.32 -19.97 3.23
CA ILE A 130 -9.50 -20.58 1.90
C ILE A 130 -9.68 -19.50 0.85
N THR A 131 -10.63 -18.60 1.06
CA THR A 131 -10.99 -17.54 0.12
C THR A 131 -10.25 -16.24 0.46
N TYR A 132 -9.25 -15.90 -0.35
CA TYR A 132 -8.44 -14.70 -0.15
C TYR A 132 -8.90 -13.56 -1.06
N GLN A 133 -8.92 -12.34 -0.51
CA GLN A 133 -9.23 -11.12 -1.24
C GLN A 133 -8.13 -10.09 -1.03
N PRO A 134 -7.71 -9.34 -2.06
CA PRO A 134 -6.76 -8.26 -1.90
C PRO A 134 -7.38 -7.14 -1.06
N VAL A 135 -6.68 -6.73 -0.02
CA VAL A 135 -7.15 -5.70 0.93
C VAL A 135 -6.29 -4.44 0.91
N ALA A 136 -5.05 -4.54 0.44
CA ALA A 136 -4.16 -3.39 0.36
C ALA A 136 -3.05 -3.58 -0.67
N VAL A 137 -2.46 -2.44 -1.05
CA VAL A 137 -1.21 -2.34 -1.81
C VAL A 137 -0.21 -1.57 -0.97
N ARG A 138 1.07 -1.96 -1.00
CA ARG A 138 2.16 -1.26 -0.31
C ARG A 138 3.34 -1.06 -1.24
N ARG A 139 3.91 0.13 -1.20
CA ARG A 139 5.10 0.47 -1.99
C ARG A 139 6.32 -0.35 -1.55
N PRO A 140 7.34 -0.53 -2.42
CA PRO A 140 8.48 -1.43 -2.15
C PRO A 140 9.25 -1.16 -0.84
N TRP A 141 9.26 0.09 -0.39
CA TRP A 141 9.93 0.50 0.85
C TRP A 141 9.08 0.31 2.12
N MET A 142 7.81 -0.11 1.97
CA MET A 142 6.90 -0.39 3.07
C MET A 142 6.73 -1.90 3.19
N ASN A 143 7.32 -2.48 4.20
CA ASN A 143 7.30 -3.93 4.45
C ASN A 143 6.34 -4.33 5.58
N ARG A 144 5.28 -3.54 5.78
CA ARG A 144 4.29 -3.77 6.84
C ARG A 144 2.91 -3.27 6.43
N TYR A 145 1.91 -3.84 7.07
CA TYR A 145 0.51 -3.44 6.93
C TYR A 145 -0.24 -3.64 8.24
N THR A 146 -1.06 -2.68 8.62
CA THR A 146 -2.00 -2.78 9.74
C THR A 146 -3.40 -2.89 9.18
N ASP A 147 -4.06 -4.00 9.46
CA ASP A 147 -5.42 -4.29 9.02
C ASP A 147 -6.40 -4.06 10.16
N PHE A 148 -7.22 -3.04 10.04
CA PHE A 148 -8.25 -2.73 11.03
C PHE A 148 -9.49 -3.60 10.79
N LEU A 149 -9.76 -4.52 11.73
CA LEU A 149 -10.90 -5.43 11.66
C LEU A 149 -12.14 -4.91 12.42
N GLY A 150 -11.96 -3.95 13.31
CA GLY A 150 -13.03 -3.29 14.06
C GLY A 150 -13.63 -4.09 15.21
N GLU A 151 -13.32 -5.38 15.33
CA GLU A 151 -13.93 -6.32 16.26
C GLU A 151 -12.89 -7.10 17.04
N VAL A 152 -13.24 -7.47 18.27
CA VAL A 152 -12.49 -8.38 19.14
C VAL A 152 -12.87 -9.83 18.81
N GLY A 153 -11.91 -10.76 18.95
CA GLY A 153 -12.13 -12.20 18.71
C GLY A 153 -12.17 -12.58 17.22
N LYS A 154 -11.84 -11.67 16.33
CA LYS A 154 -11.88 -11.89 14.89
C LYS A 154 -10.57 -12.47 14.38
N LYS A 155 -10.62 -13.70 13.84
CA LYS A 155 -9.48 -14.35 13.21
C LYS A 155 -9.36 -13.93 11.73
N ALA A 156 -8.13 -13.63 11.30
CA ALA A 156 -7.85 -13.39 9.89
C ALA A 156 -6.53 -14.06 9.48
N TYR A 157 -6.46 -14.44 8.21
CA TYR A 157 -5.33 -15.07 7.55
C TYR A 157 -4.81 -14.14 6.47
N TYR A 158 -3.50 -14.09 6.31
CA TYR A 158 -2.84 -13.19 5.38
C TYR A 158 -1.83 -13.88 4.50
N LYS A 159 -1.73 -13.41 3.27
CA LYS A 159 -0.68 -13.67 2.31
C LYS A 159 -0.23 -12.36 1.69
N VAL A 160 1.00 -12.32 1.25
CA VAL A 160 1.56 -11.18 0.51
C VAL A 160 2.20 -11.68 -0.77
N THR A 161 2.02 -10.94 -1.84
CA THR A 161 2.71 -11.13 -3.10
C THR A 161 3.52 -9.91 -3.45
N ALA A 162 4.55 -10.07 -4.27
CA ALA A 162 5.28 -8.98 -4.90
C ALA A 162 4.81 -8.82 -6.34
N VAL A 163 4.75 -7.59 -6.82
CA VAL A 163 4.36 -7.26 -8.21
C VAL A 163 5.45 -6.41 -8.84
N ASP A 164 5.94 -6.83 -10.00
CA ASP A 164 6.96 -6.12 -10.77
C ASP A 164 6.39 -4.95 -11.59
N TYR A 165 7.26 -4.22 -12.27
CA TYR A 165 6.85 -3.11 -13.13
C TYR A 165 6.11 -3.55 -14.40
N ALA A 166 6.23 -4.82 -14.82
CA ALA A 166 5.45 -5.40 -15.89
C ALA A 166 4.09 -5.95 -15.43
N LEU A 167 3.77 -5.76 -14.13
CA LEU A 167 2.56 -6.25 -13.47
C LEU A 167 2.48 -7.78 -13.36
N ASN A 168 3.61 -8.47 -13.46
CA ASN A 168 3.69 -9.87 -13.09
C ASN A 168 3.66 -10.00 -11.57
N GLU A 169 2.91 -10.94 -11.07
CA GLU A 169 2.75 -11.20 -9.64
C GLU A 169 3.51 -12.47 -9.25
N SER A 170 4.22 -12.42 -8.13
CA SER A 170 4.93 -13.58 -7.57
C SER A 170 3.95 -14.66 -7.09
N ASN A 171 4.48 -15.81 -6.75
CA ASN A 171 3.75 -16.76 -5.92
C ASN A 171 3.40 -16.13 -4.57
N ASP A 172 2.38 -16.68 -3.91
CA ASP A 172 1.99 -16.31 -2.56
C ASP A 172 3.12 -16.55 -1.55
N SER A 173 3.24 -15.69 -0.56
CA SER A 173 4.00 -15.97 0.66
C SER A 173 3.40 -17.17 1.42
N GLN A 174 4.12 -17.67 2.42
CA GLN A 174 3.47 -18.51 3.43
C GLN A 174 2.29 -17.75 4.07
N THR A 175 1.27 -18.51 4.51
CA THR A 175 0.14 -17.96 5.24
C THR A 175 0.50 -17.73 6.69
N VAL A 176 0.16 -16.54 7.20
CA VAL A 176 0.15 -16.26 8.64
C VAL A 176 -1.26 -15.94 9.09
N SER A 177 -1.56 -16.13 10.38
CA SER A 177 -2.87 -15.77 10.92
C SER A 177 -2.74 -15.28 12.36
N ALA A 178 -3.69 -14.42 12.75
CA ALA A 178 -3.82 -13.97 14.14
C ALA A 178 -5.29 -13.73 14.47
N THR A 179 -5.60 -13.64 15.76
CA THR A 179 -6.95 -13.37 16.25
C THR A 179 -6.90 -12.18 17.18
N THR A 180 -7.69 -11.15 16.91
CA THR A 180 -7.84 -9.99 17.78
C THR A 180 -8.36 -10.40 19.15
N TYR A 181 -7.95 -9.71 20.21
CA TYR A 181 -8.27 -10.09 21.61
C TYR A 181 -8.52 -8.84 22.47
N PRO A 182 -9.29 -8.95 23.57
CA PRO A 182 -9.45 -7.83 24.49
C PRO A 182 -8.12 -7.42 25.08
N MET A 183 -7.82 -6.13 25.08
CA MET A 183 -6.61 -5.57 25.67
C MET A 183 -6.96 -4.76 26.93
N THR A 184 -6.07 -4.78 27.91
CA THR A 184 -6.14 -3.86 29.04
C THR A 184 -5.68 -2.46 28.61
N ASP A 185 -6.01 -1.44 29.40
CA ASP A 185 -5.55 -0.06 29.16
C ASP A 185 -4.02 0.03 29.09
N GLU A 186 -3.32 -0.73 29.92
CA GLU A 186 -1.86 -0.79 29.91
C GLU A 186 -1.33 -1.39 28.60
N GLN A 187 -1.90 -2.48 28.11
CA GLN A 187 -1.53 -3.08 26.83
C GLN A 187 -1.83 -2.15 25.65
N LEU A 188 -2.93 -1.40 25.70
CA LEU A 188 -3.25 -0.38 24.68
C LEU A 188 -2.24 0.76 24.70
N LEU A 189 -1.83 1.24 25.88
CA LEU A 189 -0.79 2.26 26.02
C LEU A 189 0.56 1.75 25.50
N ASP A 190 0.95 0.54 25.82
CA ASP A 190 2.18 -0.08 25.32
C ASP A 190 2.18 -0.18 23.78
N MET A 191 1.06 -0.61 23.20
CA MET A 191 0.89 -0.66 21.75
C MET A 191 1.10 0.73 21.09
N VAL A 192 0.50 1.77 21.66
CA VAL A 192 0.64 3.14 21.16
C VAL A 192 2.08 3.63 21.33
N GLN A 193 2.70 3.35 22.45
CA GLN A 193 4.10 3.71 22.71
C GLN A 193 5.05 2.99 21.75
N GLU A 194 4.88 1.70 21.53
CA GLU A 194 5.66 0.92 20.57
C GLU A 194 5.49 1.46 19.14
N ALA A 195 4.27 1.83 18.73
CA ALA A 195 4.01 2.41 17.43
C ALA A 195 4.71 3.76 17.23
N ASN A 196 4.73 4.61 18.26
CA ASN A 196 5.47 5.88 18.24
C ASN A 196 6.99 5.67 18.27
N PHE A 197 7.47 4.73 19.08
CA PHE A 197 8.88 4.38 19.17
C PHE A 197 9.45 3.96 17.80
N ARG A 198 8.70 3.21 17.00
CA ARG A 198 9.12 2.78 15.65
C ARG A 198 9.46 3.95 14.72
N TYR A 199 8.88 5.12 14.92
CA TYR A 199 9.27 6.31 14.16
C TYR A 199 10.74 6.66 14.37
N TYR A 200 11.23 6.59 15.61
CA TYR A 200 12.61 6.90 15.96
C TYR A 200 13.56 5.74 15.63
N TRP A 201 13.13 4.51 15.83
CA TRP A 201 13.98 3.34 15.65
C TRP A 201 14.09 2.87 14.19
N GLU A 202 12.97 2.55 13.58
CA GLU A 202 12.94 2.06 12.20
C GLU A 202 12.95 3.18 11.15
N GLY A 203 12.50 4.35 11.52
CA GLY A 203 12.39 5.53 10.65
C GLY A 203 13.62 6.43 10.67
N ALA A 204 14.61 6.16 11.50
CA ALA A 204 15.85 6.93 11.55
C ALA A 204 16.57 6.99 10.19
N GLU A 205 17.34 8.03 9.96
CA GLU A 205 18.22 8.12 8.81
C GLU A 205 19.35 7.08 8.97
N PRO A 206 19.56 6.15 7.98
CA PRO A 206 20.35 4.95 8.20
C PRO A 206 21.85 5.18 8.42
N ASN A 207 22.40 6.31 8.00
CA ASN A 207 23.82 6.59 8.18
C ASN A 207 24.11 7.31 9.50
N SER A 208 23.23 8.20 9.92
CA SER A 208 23.42 9.04 11.11
C SER A 208 22.64 8.58 12.34
N GLY A 209 21.61 7.75 12.15
CA GLY A 209 20.67 7.37 13.22
C GLY A 209 19.77 8.52 13.69
N LEU A 210 19.82 9.69 13.05
CA LEU A 210 19.04 10.85 13.44
C LEU A 210 17.60 10.74 12.95
N ALA A 211 16.67 11.35 13.68
CA ALA A 211 15.27 11.34 13.34
C ALA A 211 15.00 12.20 12.10
N ARG A 212 14.28 11.64 11.13
CA ARG A 212 13.78 12.39 9.97
C ARG A 212 12.66 13.34 10.40
N GLU A 213 12.40 14.35 9.59
CA GLU A 213 11.30 15.29 9.86
C GLU A 213 9.94 14.56 9.78
N ASN A 214 9.76 13.70 8.78
CA ASN A 214 8.55 12.90 8.60
C ASN A 214 8.83 11.61 7.81
N ILE A 215 7.91 10.65 7.89
CA ILE A 215 7.98 9.37 7.16
C ILE A 215 6.57 9.05 6.64
N PRO A 216 6.40 8.91 5.30
CA PRO A 216 7.38 9.17 4.23
C PRO A 216 7.65 10.66 4.08
N GLY A 217 8.88 11.01 3.72
CA GLY A 217 9.30 12.39 3.54
C GLY A 217 10.62 12.49 2.79
N ARG A 218 11.22 13.67 2.83
CA ARG A 218 12.55 13.88 2.27
C ARG A 218 13.58 13.07 3.05
N ASN A 219 14.30 12.20 2.36
CA ASN A 219 15.31 11.32 3.00
C ASN A 219 16.56 12.08 3.46
N ASP A 220 16.77 13.28 2.95
CA ASP A 220 17.89 14.19 3.22
C ASP A 220 17.59 15.23 4.32
N MET A 221 16.38 15.21 4.90
CA MET A 221 15.97 16.16 5.91
C MET A 221 15.83 15.48 7.28
N ILE A 222 16.66 15.90 8.20
CA ILE A 222 16.67 15.47 9.61
C ILE A 222 16.27 16.63 10.52
N ALA A 223 15.56 16.32 11.59
CA ALA A 223 15.09 17.28 12.57
C ALA A 223 15.90 17.13 13.87
N THR A 224 16.67 18.16 14.23
CA THR A 224 17.52 18.14 15.43
C THR A 224 16.69 18.01 16.71
N GLY A 225 15.56 18.72 16.82
CA GLY A 225 14.64 18.60 17.94
C GLY A 225 14.06 17.19 18.07
N ALA A 226 13.60 16.61 16.96
CA ALA A 226 13.12 15.23 16.94
C ALA A 226 14.21 14.24 17.31
N SER A 227 15.46 14.46 16.89
CA SER A 227 16.60 13.60 17.25
C SER A 227 16.88 13.61 18.75
N GLY A 228 16.74 14.78 19.42
CA GLY A 228 16.81 14.86 20.87
C GLY A 228 15.74 14.05 21.58
N PHE A 229 14.48 14.11 21.12
CA PHE A 229 13.43 13.24 21.60
C PHE A 229 13.67 11.77 21.26
N GLY A 230 14.31 11.47 20.11
CA GLY A 230 14.69 10.12 19.71
C GLY A 230 15.61 9.44 20.73
N ILE A 231 16.57 10.14 21.31
CA ILE A 231 17.44 9.62 22.37
C ILE A 231 16.60 9.20 23.61
N MET A 232 15.63 10.04 24.01
CA MET A 232 14.73 9.68 25.10
C MET A 232 13.82 8.51 24.76
N ALA A 233 13.35 8.45 23.52
CA ALA A 233 12.54 7.32 23.04
C ALA A 233 13.31 6.00 23.06
N ILE A 234 14.61 5.99 22.71
CA ILE A 234 15.47 4.81 22.78
C ILE A 234 15.58 4.30 24.22
N VAL A 235 15.83 5.19 25.19
CA VAL A 235 15.88 4.82 26.61
C VAL A 235 14.55 4.21 27.08
N ALA A 236 13.44 4.82 26.72
CA ALA A 236 12.11 4.30 27.01
C ALA A 236 11.85 2.97 26.30
N GLY A 237 12.30 2.80 25.07
CA GLY A 237 12.18 1.56 24.29
C GLY A 237 12.92 0.39 24.92
N ILE A 238 14.11 0.62 25.48
CA ILE A 238 14.87 -0.39 26.24
C ILE A 238 14.10 -0.77 27.50
N GLU A 239 13.65 0.20 28.28
CA GLU A 239 12.92 -0.04 29.55
C GLU A 239 11.60 -0.78 29.32
N ARG A 240 10.93 -0.51 28.20
CA ARG A 240 9.69 -1.19 27.81
C ARG A 240 9.89 -2.52 27.08
N GLY A 241 11.14 -2.88 26.78
CA GLY A 241 11.48 -4.10 26.06
C GLY A 241 11.09 -4.11 24.58
N PHE A 242 10.96 -2.93 23.97
CA PHE A 242 10.75 -2.82 22.51
C PHE A 242 12.01 -3.13 21.72
N ILE A 243 13.16 -2.85 22.32
CA ILE A 243 14.50 -3.22 21.85
C ILE A 243 15.31 -3.71 23.05
N THR A 244 16.38 -4.42 22.76
CA THR A 244 17.36 -4.81 23.79
C THR A 244 18.36 -3.70 24.04
N ARG A 245 19.14 -3.81 25.10
CA ARG A 245 20.23 -2.86 25.40
C ARG A 245 21.45 -3.01 24.47
N GLU A 246 21.53 -4.16 23.81
CA GLU A 246 22.63 -4.49 22.90
C GLU A 246 22.36 -4.00 21.47
N GLU A 247 21.09 -3.82 21.10
CA GLU A 247 20.70 -3.21 19.84
C GLU A 247 20.96 -1.70 19.85
#